data_82c183c36993d21b7c750bbedf8cb05f
#
_entry.id   82c183c36993d21b7c750bbedf8cb05f
#
_cell.length_a   1.000
_cell.length_b   1.000
_cell.length_c   1.000
_cell.angle_alpha   90.00
_cell.angle_beta   90.00
_cell.angle_gamma   90.00
#
_symmetry.space_group_name_H-M   'P 1'
#
loop_
_entity.id
_entity.type
_entity.pdbx_description
1 polymer ?
#
loop_
_entity_poly.entity_id
_entity_poly.type
_entity_poly.pdbx_seq_one_letter_code
_entity_poly.pdbx_strand_id
1 'polypeptide(L)'
;MARDPDCLFCKIVAGDVPAELVHESATTVAFRDLQPQAPTHVLVIPRSHYANAADLAAGEPETAIHLFDAARAIAESEGLGEGYRMVFNTGPAANQTVFHAHLHVLGGRSMGWPPG
;
A
#
# COMPACT_ATOMS: atom_id res chain seq x y z
N MET A 1 4.68 18.45 5.13
CA MET A 1 4.18 17.12 4.84
C MET A 1 2.70 17.03 5.21
N ALA A 2 1.86 16.65 4.28
CA ALA A 2 0.43 16.55 4.53
C ALA A 2 0.14 15.38 5.48
N ARG A 3 -0.73 15.61 6.44
CA ARG A 3 -1.14 14.62 7.43
C ARG A 3 -2.56 14.93 7.88
N ASP A 4 -3.39 13.90 7.98
CA ASP A 4 -4.77 14.00 8.43
C ASP A 4 -4.90 13.29 9.79
N PRO A 5 -5.24 14.00 10.89
CA PRO A 5 -5.35 13.38 12.20
C PRO A 5 -6.49 12.37 12.33
N ASP A 6 -7.48 12.40 11.41
CA ASP A 6 -8.59 11.44 11.40
C ASP A 6 -8.32 10.24 10.51
N CYS A 7 -7.20 10.20 9.78
CA CYS A 7 -6.86 9.12 8.88
C CYS A 7 -6.22 7.95 9.65
N LEU A 8 -6.79 6.76 9.50
CA LEU A 8 -6.25 5.54 10.11
C LEU A 8 -4.79 5.30 9.70
N PHE A 9 -4.46 5.48 8.43
CA PHE A 9 -3.11 5.21 7.94
C PHE A 9 -2.11 6.27 8.39
N CYS A 10 -2.54 7.53 8.54
CA CYS A 10 -1.70 8.55 9.17
C CYS A 10 -1.39 8.19 10.62
N LYS A 11 -2.34 7.60 11.34
CA LYS A 11 -2.14 7.12 12.71
C LYS A 11 -1.16 5.95 12.77
N ILE A 12 -1.18 5.06 11.78
CA ILE A 12 -0.21 3.96 11.67
C ILE A 12 1.19 4.53 11.43
N VAL A 13 1.32 5.48 10.51
CA VAL A 13 2.60 6.16 10.24
C VAL A 13 3.16 6.80 11.50
N ALA A 14 2.30 7.42 12.30
CA ALA A 14 2.69 8.09 13.55
C ALA A 14 3.00 7.11 14.70
N GLY A 15 2.65 5.84 14.56
CA GLY A 15 2.78 4.86 15.62
C GLY A 15 1.66 4.89 16.66
N ASP A 16 0.59 5.64 16.40
CA ASP A 16 -0.54 5.77 17.33
C ASP A 16 -1.50 4.57 17.25
N VAL A 17 -1.48 3.84 16.13
CA VAL A 17 -2.27 2.63 15.92
C VAL A 17 -1.29 1.52 15.54
N PRO A 18 -1.33 0.35 16.20
CA PRO A 18 -0.42 -0.75 15.89
C PRO A 18 -0.73 -1.38 14.54
N ALA A 19 0.33 -1.84 13.86
CA ALA A 19 0.23 -2.59 12.62
C ALA A 19 1.42 -3.55 12.54
N GLU A 20 1.25 -4.65 11.83
CA GLU A 20 2.36 -5.58 11.58
C GLU A 20 3.20 -5.06 10.43
N LEU A 21 4.28 -4.35 10.76
CA LEU A 21 5.16 -3.73 9.78
C LEU A 21 6.01 -4.78 9.06
N VAL A 22 6.11 -4.63 7.75
CA VAL A 22 6.86 -5.53 6.86
C VAL A 22 8.08 -4.82 6.27
N HIS A 23 7.96 -3.51 6.03
CA HIS A 23 9.00 -2.73 5.39
C HIS A 23 8.82 -1.25 5.73
N GLU A 24 9.92 -0.53 5.88
CA GLU A 24 9.91 0.91 6.11
C GLU A 24 11.03 1.58 5.33
N SER A 25 10.79 2.81 4.90
CA SER A 25 11.81 3.69 4.31
C SER A 25 11.58 5.12 4.79
N ALA A 26 12.39 6.05 4.32
CA ALA A 26 12.23 7.47 4.65
C ALA A 26 10.86 8.03 4.22
N THR A 27 10.24 7.47 3.18
CA THR A 27 9.02 7.98 2.58
C THR A 27 7.84 7.02 2.61
N THR A 28 8.07 5.74 2.94
CA THR A 28 7.04 4.70 2.87
C THR A 28 6.99 3.85 4.13
N VAL A 29 5.80 3.28 4.38
CA VAL A 29 5.59 2.26 5.42
C VAL A 29 4.77 1.15 4.77
N ALA A 30 5.09 -0.10 5.08
CA ALA A 30 4.34 -1.25 4.59
C ALA A 30 3.96 -2.16 5.75
N PHE A 31 2.73 -2.64 5.73
CA PHE A 31 2.18 -3.48 6.78
C PHE A 31 1.18 -4.49 6.21
N ARG A 32 0.95 -5.57 6.97
CA ARG A 32 0.02 -6.62 6.53
C ARG A 32 -1.42 -6.15 6.63
N ASP A 33 -2.23 -6.50 5.62
CA ASP A 33 -3.67 -6.26 5.65
C ASP A 33 -4.31 -7.17 6.71
N LEU A 34 -5.21 -6.61 7.52
CA LEU A 34 -5.93 -7.37 8.55
C LEU A 34 -6.98 -8.33 7.98
N GLN A 35 -7.40 -8.11 6.73
CA GLN A 35 -8.35 -8.96 6.01
C GLN A 35 -7.70 -9.44 4.71
N PRO A 36 -6.66 -10.29 4.80
CA PRO A 36 -5.87 -10.65 3.64
C PRO A 36 -6.69 -11.42 2.60
N GLN A 37 -6.50 -11.05 1.33
CA GLN A 37 -7.15 -11.68 0.18
C GLN A 37 -6.20 -12.65 -0.55
N ALA A 38 -5.01 -12.84 -0.01
CA ALA A 38 -4.01 -13.77 -0.50
C ALA A 38 -3.08 -14.14 0.67
N PRO A 39 -2.31 -15.24 0.58
CA PRO A 39 -1.34 -15.60 1.64
C PRO A 39 -0.37 -14.47 1.96
N THR A 40 0.07 -13.72 0.96
CA THR A 40 0.76 -12.44 1.16
C THR A 40 -0.16 -11.33 0.68
N HIS A 41 -0.54 -10.45 1.59
CA HIS A 41 -1.32 -9.25 1.27
C HIS A 41 -0.80 -8.11 2.12
N VAL A 42 0.02 -7.26 1.52
CA VAL A 42 0.71 -6.14 2.17
C VAL A 42 0.23 -4.83 1.56
N LEU A 43 0.04 -3.84 2.42
CA LEU A 43 -0.28 -2.47 1.99
C LEU A 43 0.98 -1.63 2.09
N VAL A 44 1.32 -0.92 1.02
CA VAL A 44 2.43 0.03 0.99
C VAL A 44 1.85 1.43 0.90
N ILE A 45 2.19 2.27 1.86
CA ILE A 45 1.63 3.62 1.95
C ILE A 45 2.74 4.66 1.99
N PRO A 46 2.49 5.87 1.45
CA PRO A 46 3.36 7.00 1.68
C PRO A 46 3.18 7.52 3.11
N ARG A 47 4.24 8.07 3.69
CA ARG A 47 4.13 8.73 5.00
C ARG A 47 3.32 10.01 4.91
N SER A 48 3.41 10.72 3.77
CA SER A 48 2.58 11.90 3.49
C SER A 48 1.16 11.46 3.13
N HIS A 49 0.18 12.24 3.58
CA HIS A 49 -1.22 11.98 3.28
C HIS A 49 -1.61 12.49 1.89
N TYR A 50 -2.05 11.58 1.03
CA TYR A 50 -2.73 11.87 -0.23
C TYR A 50 -3.93 10.94 -0.32
N ALA A 51 -5.05 11.42 -0.82
CA ALA A 51 -6.29 10.65 -0.82
C ALA A 51 -6.20 9.37 -1.68
N ASN A 52 -5.44 9.41 -2.77
CA ASN A 52 -5.35 8.31 -3.73
C ASN A 52 -4.03 8.37 -4.51
N ALA A 53 -3.80 7.35 -5.34
CA ALA A 53 -2.58 7.24 -6.12
C ALA A 53 -2.39 8.38 -7.13
N ALA A 54 -3.46 8.86 -7.74
CA ALA A 54 -3.38 9.95 -8.71
C ALA A 54 -2.91 11.25 -8.04
N ASP A 55 -3.47 11.56 -6.87
CA ASP A 55 -3.08 12.74 -6.11
C ASP A 55 -1.64 12.63 -5.61
N LEU A 56 -1.22 11.44 -5.18
CA LEU A 56 0.17 11.18 -4.79
C LEU A 56 1.12 11.44 -5.97
N ALA A 57 0.80 10.91 -7.14
CA ALA A 57 1.63 11.07 -8.34
C ALA A 57 1.76 12.53 -8.73
N ALA A 58 0.69 13.32 -8.58
CA ALA A 58 0.71 14.75 -8.89
C ALA A 58 1.49 15.57 -7.86
N GLY A 59 1.36 15.22 -6.57
CA GLY A 59 1.93 16.01 -5.49
C GLY A 59 3.34 15.59 -5.08
N GLU A 60 3.64 14.30 -5.14
CA GLU A 60 4.91 13.72 -4.71
C GLU A 60 5.32 12.55 -5.62
N PRO A 61 5.65 12.83 -6.90
CA PRO A 61 5.91 11.75 -7.88
C PRO A 61 7.07 10.82 -7.47
N GLU A 62 8.09 11.31 -6.80
CA GLU A 62 9.19 10.46 -6.35
C GLU A 62 8.74 9.45 -5.30
N THR A 63 7.84 9.86 -4.40
CA THR A 63 7.27 8.95 -3.40
C THR A 63 6.42 7.88 -4.07
N ALA A 64 5.71 8.22 -5.13
CA ALA A 64 4.97 7.20 -5.91
C ALA A 64 5.92 6.12 -6.45
N ILE A 65 7.09 6.50 -6.94
CA ILE A 65 8.13 5.57 -7.37
C ILE A 65 8.62 4.73 -6.19
N HIS A 66 8.78 5.34 -5.02
CA HIS A 66 9.22 4.63 -3.81
C HIS A 66 8.22 3.55 -3.36
N LEU A 67 6.91 3.73 -3.64
CA LEU A 67 5.93 2.66 -3.37
C LEU A 67 6.23 1.42 -4.22
N PHE A 68 6.54 1.59 -5.50
CA PHE A 68 6.92 0.47 -6.38
C PHE A 68 8.22 -0.19 -5.93
N ASP A 69 9.20 0.60 -5.52
CA ASP A 69 10.47 0.08 -4.99
C ASP A 69 10.24 -0.77 -3.73
N ALA A 70 9.41 -0.30 -2.81
CA ALA A 70 9.05 -1.05 -1.62
C ALA A 70 8.32 -2.35 -1.99
N ALA A 71 7.38 -2.29 -2.93
CA ALA A 71 6.65 -3.47 -3.41
C ALA A 71 7.60 -4.53 -3.97
N ARG A 72 8.59 -4.11 -4.76
CA ARG A 72 9.61 -5.01 -5.31
C ARG A 72 10.41 -5.69 -4.21
N ALA A 73 10.86 -4.94 -3.22
CA ALA A 73 11.62 -5.48 -2.09
C ALA A 73 10.77 -6.46 -1.26
N ILE A 74 9.50 -6.15 -1.04
CA ILE A 74 8.56 -7.02 -0.33
C ILE A 74 8.32 -8.30 -1.11
N ALA A 75 8.09 -8.21 -2.41
CA ALA A 75 7.90 -9.39 -3.27
C ALA A 75 9.10 -10.33 -3.19
N GLU A 76 10.31 -9.79 -3.18
CA GLU A 76 11.53 -10.58 -3.03
C GLU A 76 11.61 -11.24 -1.67
N SER A 77 11.40 -10.49 -0.58
CA SER A 77 11.49 -11.02 0.78
C SER A 77 10.38 -12.02 1.12
N GLU A 78 9.21 -11.90 0.50
CA GLU A 78 8.07 -12.81 0.71
C GLU A 78 8.09 -14.01 -0.25
N GLY A 79 9.08 -14.11 -1.12
CA GLY A 79 9.22 -15.25 -2.04
C GLY A 79 8.19 -15.27 -3.16
N LEU A 80 7.76 -14.12 -3.67
CA LEU A 80 6.73 -14.00 -4.70
C LEU A 80 7.30 -14.06 -6.13
N GLY A 81 8.42 -14.76 -6.35
CA GLY A 81 9.10 -14.81 -7.64
C GLY A 81 8.29 -15.40 -8.79
N GLU A 82 7.25 -16.19 -8.50
CA GLU A 82 6.38 -16.75 -9.54
C GLU A 82 5.32 -15.79 -10.03
N GLY A 83 5.08 -14.72 -9.29
CA GLY A 83 4.14 -13.68 -9.68
C GLY A 83 3.42 -13.07 -8.48
N TYR A 84 3.05 -11.82 -8.65
CA TYR A 84 2.26 -11.08 -7.68
C TYR A 84 1.49 -9.99 -8.40
N ARG A 85 0.44 -9.50 -7.74
CA ARG A 85 -0.39 -8.44 -8.30
C ARG A 85 -0.27 -7.20 -7.44
N MET A 86 -0.16 -6.05 -8.12
CA MET A 86 -0.20 -4.74 -7.47
C MET A 86 -1.49 -4.05 -7.84
N VAL A 87 -2.19 -3.50 -6.85
CA VAL A 87 -3.50 -2.87 -7.06
C VAL A 87 -3.56 -1.55 -6.31
N PHE A 88 -3.95 -0.50 -7.03
CA PHE A 88 -4.45 0.73 -6.44
C PHE A 88 -5.96 0.83 -6.70
N ASN A 89 -6.73 1.09 -5.66
CA ASN A 89 -8.14 1.44 -5.79
C ASN A 89 -8.27 2.96 -5.66
N THR A 90 -8.97 3.58 -6.59
CA THR A 90 -9.20 5.02 -6.57
C THR A 90 -10.70 5.29 -6.61
N GLY A 91 -11.22 5.84 -5.52
CA GLY A 91 -12.62 6.19 -5.37
C GLY A 91 -13.50 5.06 -4.84
N PRO A 92 -14.69 5.41 -4.31
CA PRO A 92 -15.60 4.41 -3.70
C PRO A 92 -16.09 3.35 -4.70
N ALA A 93 -16.31 3.73 -5.96
CA ALA A 93 -16.77 2.79 -6.99
C ALA A 93 -15.72 1.72 -7.30
N ALA A 94 -14.44 1.97 -7.02
CA ALA A 94 -13.36 0.99 -7.14
C ALA A 94 -13.05 0.30 -5.81
N ASN A 95 -13.94 0.44 -4.82
CA ASN A 95 -13.80 -0.14 -3.48
C ASN A 95 -12.64 0.43 -2.66
N GLN A 96 -12.31 1.71 -2.86
CA GLN A 96 -11.42 2.40 -1.95
C GLN A 96 -12.18 2.75 -0.68
N THR A 97 -11.74 2.21 0.45
CA THR A 97 -12.41 2.40 1.75
C THR A 97 -11.61 3.29 2.70
N VAL A 98 -10.30 3.38 2.53
CA VAL A 98 -9.44 4.30 3.29
C VAL A 98 -8.86 5.32 2.31
N PHE A 99 -9.12 6.60 2.56
CA PHE A 99 -8.72 7.69 1.66
C PHE A 99 -7.34 8.23 2.04
N HIS A 100 -6.40 7.32 2.01
CA HIS A 100 -4.96 7.54 2.06
C HIS A 100 -4.36 6.56 1.04
N ALA A 101 -3.63 7.07 0.07
CA ALA A 101 -3.12 6.24 -1.03
C ALA A 101 -2.42 5.00 -0.49
N HIS A 102 -2.79 3.84 -1.02
CA HIS A 102 -2.15 2.58 -0.62
C HIS A 102 -2.10 1.60 -1.78
N LEU A 103 -0.95 0.98 -1.92
CA LEU A 103 -0.69 -0.04 -2.93
C LEU A 103 -0.85 -1.41 -2.28
N HIS A 104 -1.80 -2.21 -2.80
CA HIS A 104 -1.92 -3.62 -2.40
C HIS A 104 -0.89 -4.44 -3.14
N VAL A 105 -0.14 -5.26 -2.40
CA VAL A 105 0.77 -6.27 -2.96
C VAL A 105 0.20 -7.63 -2.55
N LEU A 106 -0.25 -8.40 -3.53
CA LEU A 106 -0.91 -9.68 -3.29
C LEU A 106 -0.15 -10.81 -4.01
N GLY A 107 0.10 -11.89 -3.30
CA GLY A 107 0.80 -13.03 -3.87
C GLY A 107 0.64 -14.28 -3.04
N GLY A 108 1.27 -15.37 -3.48
CA GLY A 108 1.21 -16.65 -2.80
C GLY A 108 0.05 -17.54 -3.24
N ARG A 109 -0.71 -17.12 -4.25
CA ARG A 109 -1.74 -17.93 -4.91
C ARG A 109 -1.88 -17.53 -6.36
N SER A 110 -2.47 -18.40 -7.16
CA SER A 110 -2.85 -18.07 -8.54
C SER A 110 -3.99 -17.05 -8.54
N MET A 111 -3.95 -16.16 -9.52
CA MET A 111 -4.95 -15.12 -9.69
C MET A 111 -5.58 -15.20 -11.05
N GLY A 112 -6.86 -14.83 -11.14
CA GLY A 112 -7.61 -14.88 -12.37
C GLY A 112 -7.56 -13.57 -13.15
N TRP A 113 -8.17 -13.62 -14.32
CA TRP A 113 -8.41 -12.45 -15.15
C TRP A 113 -9.86 -12.51 -15.67
N PRO A 114 -10.64 -11.43 -15.66
CA PRO A 114 -10.28 -10.05 -15.26
C PRO A 114 -9.98 -9.88 -13.78
N PRO A 115 -9.32 -8.78 -13.40
CA PRO A 115 -8.82 -8.58 -12.02
C PRO A 115 -9.89 -8.20 -10.99
N GLY A 116 -11.09 -7.92 -11.43
CA GLY A 116 -12.15 -7.51 -10.50
C GLY A 116 -13.51 -8.08 -10.80
#